data_1bc629fca12c196c02a3aa6551506e9b
#
_entry.id   1bc629fca12c196c02a3aa6551506e9b
#
_cell.length_a   1.000
_cell.length_b   1.000
_cell.length_c   1.000
_cell.angle_alpha   90.00
_cell.angle_beta   90.00
_cell.angle_gamma   90.00
#
_symmetry.space_group_name_H-M   'P 1'
#
loop_
_entity.id
_entity.type
_entity.pdbx_description
1 polymer ?
#
loop_
_entity_poly.entity_id
_entity_poly.type
_entity_poly.pdbx_seq_one_letter_code
_entity_poly.pdbx_strand_id
1 'polypeptide(L)'
;MENSEIIFGKNSVMEALIAGNREINKILISKNIHSDNKISKIKELAQERGIVFQFVAKEKFQPYAEFNHQGIIAQISPVKYTDLDDFIEKVGGNIVILDGVEDSHNVGAIIRSCVCAGIKGIILPSRRGVLINSTVEKTSAGAVNHISIIKVNSLVGAVQKLKENNYWVIASDHHAKDNYSVNACTYTSSYYCTKIVRIFHTIKDYKRRICMILT
;
A
#
# COMPACT_ATOMS: atom_id res chain seq x y z
N MET A 1 14.68 2.97 21.88
CA MET A 1 14.56 1.76 21.04
C MET A 1 13.80 2.20 19.80
N GLU A 2 14.46 2.21 18.63
CA GLU A 2 13.82 2.58 17.38
C GLU A 2 12.64 1.65 17.12
N ASN A 3 11.49 2.24 16.80
CA ASN A 3 10.26 1.53 16.46
C ASN A 3 10.49 0.81 15.12
N SER A 4 10.95 -0.44 15.15
CA SER A 4 11.15 -1.24 13.93
C SER A 4 9.98 -2.19 13.75
N GLU A 5 9.53 -2.32 12.51
CA GLU A 5 8.51 -3.28 12.08
C GLU A 5 9.18 -4.50 11.43
N ILE A 6 8.45 -5.59 11.37
CA ILE A 6 8.91 -6.80 10.69
C ILE A 6 8.01 -7.06 9.49
N ILE A 7 8.62 -7.24 8.33
CA ILE A 7 7.92 -7.64 7.11
C ILE A 7 8.33 -9.06 6.70
N PHE A 8 7.41 -9.78 6.06
CA PHE A 8 7.52 -11.19 5.79
C PHE A 8 7.34 -11.51 4.31
N GLY A 9 8.19 -12.42 3.81
CA GLY A 9 8.05 -13.02 2.49
C GLY A 9 8.82 -12.30 1.39
N LYS A 10 9.13 -13.06 0.35
CA LYS A 10 10.04 -12.64 -0.74
C LYS A 10 9.57 -11.38 -1.47
N ASN A 11 8.27 -11.25 -1.74
CA ASN A 11 7.75 -10.10 -2.48
C ASN A 11 7.83 -8.82 -1.63
N SER A 12 7.33 -8.84 -0.38
CA SER A 12 7.35 -7.67 0.50
C SER A 12 8.78 -7.15 0.72
N VAL A 13 9.74 -8.05 0.97
CA VAL A 13 11.14 -7.67 1.17
C VAL A 13 11.75 -7.13 -0.12
N MET A 14 11.48 -7.74 -1.27
CA MET A 14 11.98 -7.29 -2.56
C MET A 14 11.43 -5.89 -2.91
N GLU A 15 10.12 -5.68 -2.76
CA GLU A 15 9.50 -4.39 -3.08
C GLU A 15 9.95 -3.27 -2.13
N ALA A 16 10.16 -3.56 -0.84
CA ALA A 16 10.74 -2.61 0.10
C ALA A 16 12.18 -2.22 -0.30
N LEU A 17 12.98 -3.20 -0.76
CA LEU A 17 14.31 -2.93 -1.32
C LEU A 17 14.23 -2.09 -2.60
N ILE A 18 13.33 -2.38 -3.53
CA ILE A 18 13.18 -1.63 -4.78
C ILE A 18 12.74 -0.19 -4.50
N ALA A 19 11.72 0.00 -3.66
CA ALA A 19 11.18 1.32 -3.33
C ALA A 19 12.20 2.22 -2.63
N GLY A 20 12.95 1.67 -1.67
CA GLY A 20 14.04 2.37 -0.98
C GLY A 20 13.65 3.58 -0.13
N ASN A 21 12.39 3.73 0.18
CA ASN A 21 11.83 4.85 0.95
C ASN A 21 11.76 4.57 2.46
N ARG A 22 12.15 3.37 2.89
CA ARG A 22 12.19 2.94 4.30
C ARG A 22 13.57 2.33 4.59
N GLU A 23 14.06 2.54 5.79
CA GLU A 23 15.33 1.97 6.25
C GLU A 23 15.14 0.50 6.59
N ILE A 24 15.94 -0.37 5.99
CA ILE A 24 15.98 -1.80 6.30
C ILE A 24 17.22 -2.05 7.14
N ASN A 25 17.02 -2.38 8.40
CA ASN A 25 18.10 -2.59 9.34
C ASN A 25 18.80 -3.94 9.11
N LYS A 26 18.02 -4.98 8.80
CA LYS A 26 18.53 -6.34 8.67
C LYS A 26 17.57 -7.24 7.93
N ILE A 27 18.14 -8.17 7.16
CA ILE A 27 17.38 -9.23 6.48
C ILE A 27 17.83 -10.59 7.01
N LEU A 28 16.88 -11.42 7.45
CA LEU A 28 17.13 -12.80 7.83
C LEU A 28 16.64 -13.74 6.74
N ILE A 29 17.51 -14.64 6.31
CA ILE A 29 17.26 -15.63 5.26
C ILE A 29 17.46 -17.01 5.86
N SER A 30 16.51 -17.92 5.69
CA SER A 30 16.65 -19.30 6.17
C SER A 30 17.74 -20.02 5.39
N LYS A 31 18.61 -20.78 6.08
CA LYS A 31 19.61 -21.64 5.43
C LYS A 31 18.98 -22.68 4.49
N ASN A 32 17.76 -23.10 4.77
CA ASN A 32 17.03 -24.12 4.00
C ASN A 32 16.13 -23.49 2.93
N ILE A 33 16.26 -22.18 2.64
CA ILE A 33 15.45 -21.54 1.61
C ILE A 33 15.84 -22.05 0.22
N HIS A 34 14.85 -22.37 -0.59
CA HIS A 34 15.11 -22.67 -1.99
C HIS A 34 15.57 -21.39 -2.69
N SER A 35 16.81 -21.43 -3.21
CA SER A 35 17.36 -20.29 -3.95
C SER A 35 16.65 -20.18 -5.30
N ASP A 36 15.99 -19.05 -5.52
CA ASP A 36 15.35 -18.68 -6.77
C ASP A 36 15.82 -17.29 -7.21
N ASN A 37 15.39 -16.87 -8.40
CA ASN A 37 15.75 -15.56 -8.95
C ASN A 37 15.41 -14.39 -8.03
N LYS A 38 14.33 -14.52 -7.22
CA LYS A 38 13.94 -13.47 -6.26
C LYS A 38 14.93 -13.36 -5.10
N ILE A 39 15.36 -14.48 -4.55
CA ILE A 39 16.37 -14.48 -3.48
C ILE A 39 17.72 -13.93 -3.98
N SER A 40 18.10 -14.28 -5.20
CA SER A 40 19.30 -13.73 -5.82
C SER A 40 19.21 -12.20 -5.98
N LYS A 41 18.08 -11.71 -6.46
CA LYS A 41 17.83 -10.27 -6.62
C LYS A 41 17.76 -9.52 -5.28
N ILE A 42 17.17 -10.12 -4.24
CA ILE A 42 17.15 -9.56 -2.89
C ILE A 42 18.58 -9.39 -2.34
N LYS A 43 19.45 -10.40 -2.54
CA LYS A 43 20.84 -10.32 -2.09
C LYS A 43 21.60 -9.22 -2.83
N GLU A 44 21.44 -9.15 -4.14
CA GLU A 44 22.05 -8.11 -4.98
C GLU A 44 21.65 -6.71 -4.50
N LEU A 45 20.35 -6.44 -4.39
CA LEU A 45 19.83 -5.15 -3.90
C LEU A 45 20.27 -4.82 -2.47
N ALA A 46 20.33 -5.83 -1.59
CA ALA A 46 20.83 -5.63 -0.23
C ALA A 46 22.32 -5.25 -0.21
N GLN A 47 23.14 -5.89 -1.04
CA GLN A 47 24.57 -5.58 -1.17
C GLN A 47 24.78 -4.18 -1.75
N GLU A 48 24.08 -3.82 -2.82
CA GLU A 48 24.14 -2.48 -3.43
C GLU A 48 23.81 -1.37 -2.45
N ARG A 49 22.90 -1.64 -1.50
CA ARG A 49 22.46 -0.67 -0.48
C ARG A 49 23.22 -0.77 0.86
N GLY A 50 24.20 -1.65 0.98
CA GLY A 50 24.94 -1.87 2.23
C GLY A 50 24.10 -2.46 3.36
N ILE A 51 22.96 -3.14 3.04
CA ILE A 51 22.05 -3.72 4.03
C ILE A 51 22.58 -5.09 4.46
N VAL A 52 22.66 -5.29 5.78
CA VAL A 52 23.13 -6.55 6.35
C VAL A 52 22.08 -7.63 6.15
N PHE A 53 22.47 -8.75 5.55
CA PHE A 53 21.64 -9.95 5.54
C PHE A 53 22.39 -11.16 6.12
N GLN A 54 21.65 -12.04 6.79
CA GLN A 54 22.21 -13.19 7.49
C GLN A 54 21.43 -14.46 7.16
N PHE A 55 22.18 -15.55 6.89
CA PHE A 55 21.60 -16.88 6.82
C PHE A 55 21.49 -17.46 8.22
N VAL A 56 20.27 -17.79 8.63
CA VAL A 56 19.96 -18.28 9.96
C VAL A 56 19.26 -19.62 9.89
N ALA A 57 19.37 -20.40 10.97
CA ALA A 57 18.68 -21.67 11.09
C ALA A 57 17.16 -21.49 11.21
N LYS A 58 16.38 -22.53 10.87
CA LYS A 58 14.91 -22.50 10.81
C LYS A 58 14.28 -22.08 12.14
N GLU A 59 14.92 -22.41 13.24
CA GLU A 59 14.48 -22.14 14.60
C GLU A 59 14.32 -20.64 14.88
N LYS A 60 15.10 -19.78 14.21
CA LYS A 60 14.99 -18.32 14.29
C LYS A 60 13.68 -17.76 13.71
N PHE A 61 12.98 -18.57 12.91
CA PHE A 61 11.69 -18.21 12.34
C PHE A 61 10.51 -18.70 13.19
N GLN A 62 10.73 -19.48 14.24
CA GLN A 62 9.68 -20.00 15.11
C GLN A 62 8.76 -18.91 15.70
N PRO A 63 9.27 -17.77 16.19
CA PRO A 63 8.42 -16.69 16.69
C PRO A 63 7.47 -16.10 15.64
N TYR A 64 7.71 -16.39 14.37
CA TYR A 64 6.96 -15.89 13.22
C TYR A 64 6.27 -16.99 12.43
N ALA A 65 6.10 -18.17 13.03
CA ALA A 65 5.57 -19.36 12.35
C ALA A 65 4.12 -19.18 11.87
N GLU A 66 3.34 -18.33 12.52
CA GLU A 66 1.97 -17.97 12.11
C GLU A 66 1.93 -17.15 10.81
N PHE A 67 3.02 -16.46 10.49
CA PHE A 67 3.13 -15.67 9.26
C PHE A 67 3.74 -16.51 8.14
N ASN A 68 3.16 -16.44 6.96
CA ASN A 68 3.73 -17.11 5.79
C ASN A 68 4.99 -16.35 5.32
N HIS A 69 6.10 -16.49 6.05
CA HIS A 69 7.35 -15.76 5.84
C HIS A 69 8.19 -16.31 4.66
N GLN A 70 7.87 -17.47 4.10
CA GLN A 70 8.60 -18.06 2.95
C GLN A 70 10.14 -18.18 3.16
N GLY A 71 10.59 -18.26 4.41
CA GLY A 71 12.01 -18.34 4.78
C GLY A 71 12.77 -17.01 4.70
N ILE A 72 12.08 -15.86 4.62
CA ILE A 72 12.71 -14.54 4.63
C ILE A 72 11.91 -13.54 5.47
N ILE A 73 12.62 -12.74 6.24
CA ILE A 73 12.09 -11.69 7.13
C ILE A 73 13.03 -10.48 7.02
N ALA A 74 12.48 -9.28 7.00
CA ALA A 74 13.26 -8.06 7.13
C ALA A 74 12.75 -7.20 8.29
N GLN A 75 13.69 -6.62 9.03
CA GLN A 75 13.44 -5.58 10.02
C GLN A 75 13.55 -4.23 9.34
N ILE A 76 12.49 -3.43 9.39
CA ILE A 76 12.34 -2.21 8.61
C ILE A 76 11.76 -1.09 9.47
N SER A 77 12.07 0.17 9.13
CA SER A 77 11.41 1.32 9.76
C SER A 77 9.89 1.34 9.45
N PRO A 78 9.06 1.90 10.34
CA PRO A 78 7.62 2.06 10.08
C PRO A 78 7.33 2.85 8.81
N VAL A 79 6.14 2.65 8.25
CA VAL A 79 5.66 3.45 7.11
C VAL A 79 5.56 4.92 7.53
N LYS A 80 6.17 5.81 6.75
CA LYS A 80 6.03 7.25 6.94
C LYS A 80 4.72 7.71 6.31
N TYR A 81 3.87 8.34 7.11
CA TYR A 81 2.67 8.97 6.60
C TYR A 81 3.02 10.32 5.99
N THR A 82 2.50 10.56 4.80
CA THR A 82 2.66 11.82 4.07
C THR A 82 1.57 12.80 4.52
N ASP A 83 1.90 14.08 4.69
CA ASP A 83 0.90 15.11 4.89
C ASP A 83 0.11 15.35 3.61
N LEU A 84 -1.18 15.75 3.73
CA LEU A 84 -2.04 15.97 2.57
C LEU A 84 -1.58 17.14 1.71
N ASP A 85 -1.07 18.22 2.33
CA ASP A 85 -0.56 19.38 1.61
C ASP A 85 0.71 19.03 0.86
N ASP A 86 1.63 18.37 1.53
CA ASP A 86 2.86 17.88 0.90
C ASP A 86 2.55 16.96 -0.28
N PHE A 87 1.53 16.11 -0.16
CA PHE A 87 1.13 15.26 -1.28
C PHE A 87 0.60 16.07 -2.46
N ILE A 88 -0.30 17.01 -2.21
CA ILE A 88 -0.92 17.83 -3.26
C ILE A 88 0.13 18.64 -4.01
N GLU A 89 1.08 19.23 -3.29
CA GLU A 89 2.11 20.12 -3.84
C GLU A 89 3.25 19.36 -4.53
N LYS A 90 3.76 18.30 -3.88
CA LYS A 90 5.03 17.66 -4.28
C LYS A 90 4.84 16.39 -5.11
N VAL A 91 3.78 15.62 -4.85
CA VAL A 91 3.53 14.33 -5.51
C VAL A 91 2.43 14.46 -6.55
N GLY A 92 1.27 14.88 -6.11
CA GLY A 92 0.07 14.99 -6.94
C GLY A 92 -0.42 13.64 -7.48
N GLY A 93 -1.33 13.70 -8.45
CA GLY A 93 -1.90 12.51 -9.08
C GLY A 93 -3.20 12.05 -8.45
N ASN A 94 -3.69 10.88 -8.88
CA ASN A 94 -4.97 10.34 -8.43
C ASN A 94 -4.87 9.78 -7.02
N ILE A 95 -5.96 9.91 -6.25
CA ILE A 95 -6.07 9.53 -4.83
C ILE A 95 -7.26 8.60 -4.64
N VAL A 96 -7.13 7.68 -3.69
CA VAL A 96 -8.24 6.89 -3.13
C VAL A 96 -8.38 7.20 -1.65
N ILE A 97 -9.60 7.45 -1.21
CA ILE A 97 -9.97 7.59 0.21
C ILE A 97 -10.63 6.28 0.64
N LEU A 98 -10.18 5.70 1.73
CA LEU A 98 -10.80 4.53 2.35
C LEU A 98 -11.58 5.01 3.59
N ASP A 99 -12.91 5.00 3.50
CA ASP A 99 -13.79 5.34 4.61
C ASP A 99 -14.43 4.08 5.19
N GLY A 100 -14.15 3.80 6.47
CA GLY A 100 -14.69 2.64 7.17
C GLY A 100 -14.10 1.28 6.77
N VAL A 101 -13.03 1.22 5.98
CA VAL A 101 -12.35 -0.03 5.66
C VAL A 101 -11.38 -0.38 6.80
N GLU A 102 -11.78 -1.31 7.67
CA GLU A 102 -11.05 -1.64 8.90
C GLU A 102 -10.21 -2.93 8.78
N ASP A 103 -10.51 -3.79 7.82
CA ASP A 103 -9.77 -5.04 7.63
C ASP A 103 -8.45 -4.84 6.88
N SER A 104 -7.35 -5.25 7.50
CA SER A 104 -5.99 -5.15 6.94
C SER A 104 -5.82 -5.93 5.62
N HIS A 105 -6.53 -7.05 5.44
CA HIS A 105 -6.47 -7.81 4.19
C HIS A 105 -7.12 -7.05 3.04
N ASN A 106 -8.28 -6.44 3.29
CA ASN A 106 -8.98 -5.62 2.31
C ASN A 106 -8.16 -4.38 1.93
N VAL A 107 -7.62 -3.67 2.93
CA VAL A 107 -6.76 -2.51 2.69
C VAL A 107 -5.53 -2.90 1.86
N GLY A 108 -4.85 -3.99 2.18
CA GLY A 108 -3.71 -4.46 1.40
C GLY A 108 -4.07 -4.81 -0.05
N ALA A 109 -5.21 -5.48 -0.27
CA ALA A 109 -5.70 -5.80 -1.60
C ALA A 109 -6.06 -4.53 -2.42
N ILE A 110 -6.68 -3.53 -1.78
CA ILE A 110 -7.00 -2.23 -2.38
C ILE A 110 -5.70 -1.50 -2.75
N ILE A 111 -4.74 -1.40 -1.83
CA ILE A 111 -3.44 -0.76 -2.08
C ILE A 111 -2.77 -1.37 -3.31
N ARG A 112 -2.71 -2.70 -3.40
CA ARG A 112 -2.14 -3.39 -4.56
C ARG A 112 -2.83 -3.00 -5.85
N SER A 113 -4.15 -2.95 -5.86
CA SER A 113 -4.95 -2.56 -7.03
C SER A 113 -4.72 -1.10 -7.40
N CYS A 114 -4.64 -0.21 -6.40
CA CYS A 114 -4.34 1.21 -6.59
C CYS A 114 -2.99 1.42 -7.27
N VAL A 115 -1.94 0.76 -6.79
CA VAL A 115 -0.60 0.86 -7.39
C VAL A 115 -0.61 0.36 -8.84
N CYS A 116 -1.25 -0.79 -9.12
CA CYS A 116 -1.40 -1.28 -10.49
C CYS A 116 -2.18 -0.32 -11.39
N ALA A 117 -3.13 0.43 -10.85
CA ALA A 117 -3.91 1.44 -11.56
C ALA A 117 -3.18 2.80 -11.69
N GLY A 118 -1.98 2.95 -11.15
CA GLY A 118 -1.19 4.19 -11.20
C GLY A 118 -1.66 5.26 -10.22
N ILE A 119 -2.43 4.89 -9.18
CA ILE A 119 -2.81 5.79 -8.09
C ILE A 119 -1.56 6.18 -7.32
N LYS A 120 -1.50 7.44 -6.88
CA LYS A 120 -0.33 8.00 -6.20
C LYS A 120 -0.51 8.15 -4.69
N GLY A 121 -1.75 8.20 -4.21
CA GLY A 121 -2.03 8.39 -2.79
C GLY A 121 -3.24 7.62 -2.28
N ILE A 122 -3.18 7.21 -1.03
CA ILE A 122 -4.29 6.64 -0.27
C ILE A 122 -4.49 7.45 0.98
N ILE A 123 -5.71 7.92 1.21
CA ILE A 123 -6.09 8.63 2.43
C ILE A 123 -6.81 7.66 3.36
N LEU A 124 -6.33 7.62 4.59
CA LEU A 124 -6.89 6.84 5.70
C LEU A 124 -7.33 7.78 6.83
N PRO A 125 -8.49 7.56 7.46
CA PRO A 125 -8.87 8.29 8.65
C PRO A 125 -7.98 7.91 9.84
N SER A 126 -7.65 8.88 10.70
CA SER A 126 -6.88 8.65 11.93
C SER A 126 -7.65 7.84 12.97
N ARG A 127 -8.99 7.95 12.95
CA ARG A 127 -9.91 7.18 13.80
C ARG A 127 -10.72 6.24 12.92
N ARG A 128 -10.95 5.00 13.35
CA ARG A 128 -11.66 3.97 12.59
C ARG A 128 -11.00 3.65 11.24
N GLY A 129 -9.69 3.78 11.17
CA GLY A 129 -8.90 3.41 10.00
C GLY A 129 -7.86 2.34 10.35
N VAL A 130 -7.45 1.57 9.37
CA VAL A 130 -6.40 0.56 9.52
C VAL A 130 -5.05 1.23 9.72
N LEU A 131 -4.27 0.70 10.64
CA LEU A 131 -2.83 0.98 10.68
C LEU A 131 -2.13 0.12 9.63
N ILE A 132 -1.19 0.72 8.93
CA ILE A 132 -0.34 -0.03 8.02
C ILE A 132 0.57 -0.93 8.88
N ASN A 133 0.38 -2.22 8.77
CA ASN A 133 1.07 -3.25 9.55
C ASN A 133 1.62 -4.35 8.62
N SER A 134 2.27 -5.35 9.20
CA SER A 134 2.83 -6.49 8.46
C SER A 134 1.78 -7.27 7.64
N THR A 135 0.52 -7.29 8.05
CA THR A 135 -0.57 -7.91 7.29
C THR A 135 -0.88 -7.12 6.03
N VAL A 136 -0.99 -5.79 6.12
CA VAL A 136 -1.17 -4.90 4.94
C VAL A 136 0.03 -5.03 4.01
N GLU A 137 1.24 -5.01 4.54
CA GLU A 137 2.48 -5.20 3.76
C GLU A 137 2.43 -6.52 2.97
N LYS A 138 2.05 -7.61 3.65
CA LYS A 138 1.97 -8.94 3.06
C LYS A 138 0.87 -9.04 2.00
N THR A 139 -0.33 -8.58 2.30
CA THR A 139 -1.49 -8.69 1.40
C THR A 139 -1.39 -7.76 0.20
N SER A 140 -0.75 -6.61 0.37
CA SER A 140 -0.40 -5.75 -0.76
C SER A 140 0.77 -6.30 -1.60
N ALA A 141 1.41 -7.39 -1.17
CA ALA A 141 2.63 -7.94 -1.78
C ALA A 141 3.77 -6.90 -1.88
N GLY A 142 3.86 -5.98 -0.89
CA GLY A 142 4.85 -4.91 -0.84
C GLY A 142 4.47 -3.65 -1.61
N ALA A 143 3.32 -3.62 -2.29
CA ALA A 143 2.87 -2.45 -3.06
C ALA A 143 2.71 -1.18 -2.21
N VAL A 144 2.48 -1.32 -0.90
CA VAL A 144 2.40 -0.18 0.03
C VAL A 144 3.65 0.71 0.03
N ASN A 145 4.80 0.18 -0.38
CA ASN A 145 6.05 0.93 -0.47
C ASN A 145 6.13 1.83 -1.74
N HIS A 146 5.17 1.72 -2.66
CA HIS A 146 5.13 2.46 -3.93
C HIS A 146 4.03 3.52 -4.00
N ILE A 147 3.34 3.79 -2.90
CA ILE A 147 2.23 4.72 -2.83
C ILE A 147 2.33 5.59 -1.58
N SER A 148 1.91 6.85 -1.67
CA SER A 148 1.85 7.73 -0.49
C SER A 148 0.67 7.35 0.39
N ILE A 149 0.94 7.07 1.66
CA ILE A 149 -0.11 6.84 2.66
C ILE A 149 -0.31 8.13 3.46
N ILE A 150 -1.52 8.67 3.36
CA ILE A 150 -1.90 9.96 3.95
C ILE A 150 -2.87 9.68 5.09
N LYS A 151 -2.62 10.23 6.27
CA LYS A 151 -3.46 10.05 7.44
C LYS A 151 -4.10 11.38 7.83
N VAL A 152 -5.44 11.41 7.89
CA VAL A 152 -6.19 12.64 8.16
C VAL A 152 -7.13 12.49 9.35
N ASN A 153 -7.34 13.58 10.09
CA ASN A 153 -8.27 13.60 11.20
C ASN A 153 -9.73 13.77 10.76
N SER A 154 -9.96 14.40 9.60
CA SER A 154 -11.28 14.64 9.02
C SER A 154 -11.26 14.32 7.54
N LEU A 155 -12.03 13.30 7.14
CA LEU A 155 -12.22 12.98 5.72
C LEU A 155 -12.98 14.10 5.00
N VAL A 156 -13.96 14.72 5.66
CA VAL A 156 -14.70 15.86 5.10
C VAL A 156 -13.76 17.04 4.80
N GLY A 157 -12.87 17.36 5.75
CA GLY A 157 -11.87 18.42 5.54
C GLY A 157 -10.89 18.06 4.41
N ALA A 158 -10.47 16.80 4.33
CA ALA A 158 -9.60 16.34 3.25
C ALA A 158 -10.29 16.44 1.87
N VAL A 159 -11.55 16.04 1.77
CA VAL A 159 -12.36 16.17 0.54
C VAL A 159 -12.52 17.63 0.13
N GLN A 160 -12.81 18.52 1.09
CA GLN A 160 -12.92 19.97 0.83
C GLN A 160 -11.62 20.51 0.25
N LYS A 161 -10.50 20.21 0.89
CA LYS A 161 -9.16 20.63 0.46
C LYS A 161 -8.79 20.10 -0.93
N LEU A 162 -9.12 18.84 -1.23
CA LEU A 162 -8.91 18.28 -2.56
C LEU A 162 -9.74 19.01 -3.63
N LYS A 163 -11.01 19.34 -3.35
CA LYS A 163 -11.85 20.12 -4.27
C LYS A 163 -11.26 21.50 -4.55
N GLU A 164 -10.78 22.19 -3.52
CA GLU A 164 -10.09 23.49 -3.64
C GLU A 164 -8.82 23.40 -4.51
N ASN A 165 -8.19 22.22 -4.56
CA ASN A 165 -7.02 21.93 -5.39
C ASN A 165 -7.37 21.24 -6.73
N ASN A 166 -8.59 21.47 -7.24
CA ASN A 166 -9.06 20.99 -8.54
C ASN A 166 -9.16 19.48 -8.72
N TYR A 167 -9.37 18.72 -7.62
CA TYR A 167 -9.70 17.31 -7.72
C TYR A 167 -11.20 17.12 -7.98
N TRP A 168 -11.51 16.21 -8.87
CA TRP A 168 -12.85 15.66 -8.98
C TRP A 168 -13.01 14.57 -7.92
N VAL A 169 -14.07 14.67 -7.13
CA VAL A 169 -14.37 13.70 -6.07
C VAL A 169 -15.52 12.82 -6.51
N ILE A 170 -15.27 11.52 -6.54
CA ILE A 170 -16.22 10.48 -6.92
C ILE A 170 -16.39 9.55 -5.70
N ALA A 171 -17.62 9.39 -5.23
CA ALA A 171 -17.95 8.46 -4.15
C ALA A 171 -18.61 7.19 -4.72
N SER A 172 -18.20 6.02 -4.24
CA SER A 172 -18.94 4.78 -4.46
C SER A 172 -19.94 4.58 -3.34
N ASP A 173 -21.20 4.32 -3.68
CA ASP A 173 -22.27 4.03 -2.74
C ASP A 173 -23.18 2.94 -3.32
N HIS A 174 -23.61 1.98 -2.48
CA HIS A 174 -24.49 0.90 -2.91
C HIS A 174 -25.94 1.37 -3.16
N HIS A 175 -26.33 2.56 -2.67
CA HIS A 175 -27.62 3.20 -2.92
C HIS A 175 -27.59 4.20 -4.09
N ALA A 176 -26.46 4.37 -4.76
CA ALA A 176 -26.37 5.31 -5.86
C ALA A 176 -27.28 4.89 -7.02
N LYS A 177 -28.03 5.88 -7.55
CA LYS A 177 -29.00 5.66 -8.64
C LYS A 177 -28.35 5.39 -9.98
N ASP A 178 -27.11 5.85 -10.16
CA ASP A 178 -26.38 5.72 -11.41
C ASP A 178 -25.54 4.44 -11.43
N ASN A 179 -25.81 3.59 -12.39
CA ASN A 179 -24.96 2.43 -12.65
C ASN A 179 -23.66 2.88 -13.32
N TYR A 180 -22.61 2.11 -13.12
CA TYR A 180 -21.35 2.27 -13.81
C TYR A 180 -21.60 2.15 -15.34
N SER A 181 -21.82 3.24 -15.97
CA SER A 181 -21.58 3.52 -17.36
C SER A 181 -20.56 4.66 -17.41
N VAL A 182 -19.89 4.88 -18.51
CA VAL A 182 -18.74 5.77 -18.74
C VAL A 182 -18.74 7.13 -18.00
N ASN A 183 -19.83 7.52 -17.34
CA ASN A 183 -20.03 8.81 -16.69
C ASN A 183 -20.26 8.81 -15.18
N ALA A 184 -20.40 7.66 -14.51
CA ALA A 184 -20.64 7.63 -13.06
C ALA A 184 -20.17 6.31 -12.41
N CYS A 185 -19.52 6.41 -11.26
CA CYS A 185 -19.00 5.25 -10.52
C CYS A 185 -19.87 4.95 -9.31
N THR A 186 -20.59 3.83 -9.34
CA THR A 186 -21.27 3.27 -8.18
C THR A 186 -20.98 1.78 -8.05
N TYR A 187 -20.54 1.30 -6.88
CA TYR A 187 -20.27 -0.12 -6.67
C TYR A 187 -20.46 -0.65 -5.25
N THR A 188 -21.01 -1.87 -5.21
CA THR A 188 -21.22 -2.72 -4.04
C THR A 188 -20.03 -3.60 -3.70
N SER A 189 -19.95 -4.00 -2.46
CA SER A 189 -18.83 -4.40 -1.61
C SER A 189 -17.97 -5.63 -1.95
N SER A 190 -18.30 -6.49 -2.89
CA SER A 190 -17.55 -7.78 -3.05
C SER A 190 -16.53 -7.85 -4.20
N TYR A 191 -16.29 -6.74 -4.92
CA TYR A 191 -15.47 -6.75 -6.14
C TYR A 191 -14.45 -5.61 -6.24
N TYR A 192 -13.98 -5.08 -5.11
CA TYR A 192 -13.14 -3.87 -5.07
C TYR A 192 -11.89 -3.92 -5.97
N CYS A 193 -11.16 -5.04 -6.01
CA CYS A 193 -9.88 -5.11 -6.69
C CYS A 193 -9.97 -4.95 -8.22
N THR A 194 -10.87 -5.67 -8.88
CA THR A 194 -10.98 -5.65 -10.36
C THR A 194 -11.63 -4.38 -10.88
N LYS A 195 -12.47 -3.75 -10.07
CA LYS A 195 -13.24 -2.57 -10.46
C LYS A 195 -12.46 -1.28 -10.31
N ILE A 196 -11.63 -1.13 -9.27
CA ILE A 196 -10.72 0.01 -9.13
C ILE A 196 -9.85 0.15 -10.37
N VAL A 197 -9.24 -0.93 -10.83
CA VAL A 197 -8.40 -0.92 -12.05
C VAL A 197 -9.21 -0.50 -13.28
N ARG A 198 -10.43 -1.00 -13.44
CA ARG A 198 -11.31 -0.62 -14.59
C ARG A 198 -11.72 0.85 -14.54
N ILE A 199 -12.11 1.37 -13.37
CA ILE A 199 -12.52 2.77 -13.22
C ILE A 199 -11.35 3.69 -13.60
N PHE A 200 -10.16 3.45 -13.07
CA PHE A 200 -9.00 4.28 -13.38
C PHE A 200 -8.49 4.12 -14.82
N HIS A 201 -8.67 2.94 -15.44
CA HIS A 201 -8.34 2.76 -16.85
C HIS A 201 -9.26 3.58 -17.76
N THR A 202 -10.54 3.69 -17.40
CA THR A 202 -11.53 4.49 -18.15
C THR A 202 -11.31 5.99 -17.96
N ILE A 203 -10.72 6.41 -16.82
CA ILE A 203 -10.53 7.81 -16.47
C ILE A 203 -9.17 8.37 -16.93
N LYS A 204 -8.29 7.56 -17.52
CA LYS A 204 -6.96 7.98 -18.00
C LYS A 204 -6.98 9.17 -18.96
N ASP A 205 -8.09 9.39 -19.63
CA ASP A 205 -8.23 10.47 -20.62
C ASP A 205 -8.68 11.82 -20.04
N TYR A 206 -8.95 11.89 -18.73
CA TYR A 206 -9.33 13.15 -18.10
C TYR A 206 -8.11 13.98 -17.67
N LYS A 207 -8.10 15.23 -18.10
CA LYS A 207 -7.05 16.22 -17.79
C LYS A 207 -7.01 16.64 -16.29
N ARG A 208 -7.91 16.15 -15.44
CA ARG A 208 -8.03 16.50 -14.03
C ARG A 208 -7.63 15.35 -13.11
N ARG A 209 -7.11 15.70 -11.94
CA ARG A 209 -6.81 14.74 -10.87
C ARG A 209 -8.11 14.23 -10.26
N ILE A 210 -8.17 12.95 -9.94
CA ILE A 210 -9.37 12.29 -9.42
C ILE A 210 -9.11 11.81 -7.99
N CYS A 211 -10.09 12.06 -7.14
CA CYS A 211 -10.22 11.46 -5.82
C CYS A 211 -11.41 10.52 -5.84
N MET A 212 -11.19 9.25 -5.46
CA MET A 212 -12.26 8.25 -5.31
C MET A 212 -12.42 7.91 -3.83
N ILE A 213 -13.66 7.91 -3.35
CA ILE A 213 -14.02 7.47 -2.00
C ILE A 213 -14.59 6.06 -2.09
N LEU A 214 -14.01 5.14 -1.32
CA LEU A 214 -14.48 3.77 -1.14
C LEU A 214 -15.00 3.63 0.30
N THR A 215 -16.24 3.22 0.44
CA THR A 215 -16.93 2.97 1.72
C THR A 215 -17.26 1.49 1.89
#